data_a6da587aa4eaea52a027673de4ad76a7
#
_entry.id   a6da587aa4eaea52a027673de4ad76a7
#
_cell.length_a   1.000
_cell.length_b   1.000
_cell.length_c   1.000
_cell.angle_alpha   90.00
_cell.angle_beta   90.00
_cell.angle_gamma   90.00
#
_symmetry.space_group_name_H-M   'P 1'
#
loop_
_entity.id
_entity.type
_entity.pdbx_description
1 polymer ?
#
loop_
_entity_poly.entity_id
_entity_poly.type
_entity_poly.pdbx_seq_one_letter_code
_entity_poly.pdbx_strand_id
1 'polypeptide(L)'
;MRIAARGVTALIALVLVAVLAMAACGSTTPGPVDATAQVPTPAATSDLAPQRTPGAPRVLLTGLEVPWGIAFLTDGNALVTERDSGRIVRVTPQGAATPVATVAGVVARGEGGLLGIAVSPQFATDKAIYVYYTSAQDNRVVRLQVAPDGTVDGNTQQVIVSGIGAASIHNGGGLTFGPDGMLYVATGDSSRSDASQNRDDLGGKVLRVTPDGAPAPGNPFGTAVWTYGHRNVQGLAFGPGDRLYATEFGQNTFDEVNLLTPGANYGWPTVEGIAGQAGFTDPLVTWATSAASPSGLAYAGGSLWAGALRGERLWRIPLTADGRTGTPEALVTGEFGRLRGVVATPDGSALWVTTSNRDGRGSPAADDDRILVVPL
;
A
#
# COMPACT_ATOMS: atom_id res chain seq x y z
N MET A 1 -22.33 -75.83 -19.47
CA MET A 1 -23.41 -76.48 -20.26
C MET A 1 -24.46 -75.46 -20.60
N ARG A 2 -24.63 -75.14 -21.90
CA ARG A 2 -25.74 -74.46 -22.60
C ARG A 2 -26.08 -72.99 -22.13
N ILE A 3 -25.73 -71.95 -22.91
CA ILE A 3 -26.29 -71.46 -24.20
C ILE A 3 -27.79 -70.99 -24.06
N ALA A 4 -28.00 -69.70 -24.28
CA ALA A 4 -28.89 -69.00 -25.21
C ALA A 4 -29.14 -67.59 -24.69
N ALA A 5 -28.81 -66.46 -25.33
CA ALA A 5 -29.09 -65.91 -26.64
C ALA A 5 -30.49 -65.25 -26.74
N ARG A 6 -30.46 -63.97 -27.08
CA ARG A 6 -31.40 -63.13 -27.87
C ARG A 6 -32.55 -62.42 -27.20
N GLY A 7 -32.66 -61.13 -27.53
CA GLY A 7 -33.87 -60.32 -27.53
C GLY A 7 -33.55 -58.83 -27.68
N VAL A 8 -33.34 -58.39 -28.92
CA VAL A 8 -33.35 -56.98 -29.33
C VAL A 8 -34.81 -56.54 -29.48
N THR A 9 -35.19 -55.47 -28.83
CA THR A 9 -36.41 -54.74 -29.26
C THR A 9 -36.16 -53.24 -29.09
N ALA A 10 -36.07 -52.56 -30.21
CA ALA A 10 -36.10 -51.11 -30.32
C ALA A 10 -37.47 -50.57 -30.01
N LEU A 11 -37.54 -49.48 -29.26
CA LEU A 11 -38.76 -48.66 -29.19
C LEU A 11 -38.37 -47.21 -29.37
N ILE A 12 -39.12 -46.61 -30.28
CA ILE A 12 -39.03 -45.33 -30.94
C ILE A 12 -39.30 -44.19 -29.97
N ALA A 13 -38.59 -43.12 -30.19
CA ALA A 13 -38.65 -41.82 -29.53
C ALA A 13 -40.02 -41.12 -29.64
N LEU A 14 -40.41 -40.50 -28.56
CA LEU A 14 -41.35 -39.37 -28.58
C LEU A 14 -40.70 -38.16 -28.02
N VAL A 15 -40.35 -37.21 -28.92
CA VAL A 15 -39.81 -35.92 -28.57
C VAL A 15 -40.97 -35.01 -28.13
N LEU A 16 -41.04 -34.72 -26.84
CA LEU A 16 -41.92 -33.64 -26.33
C LEU A 16 -41.08 -32.35 -26.29
N VAL A 17 -41.38 -31.41 -27.18
CA VAL A 17 -40.83 -30.06 -27.16
C VAL A 17 -41.54 -29.28 -26.07
N ALA A 18 -40.90 -29.12 -24.92
CA ALA A 18 -41.31 -28.15 -23.90
C ALA A 18 -40.66 -26.80 -24.23
N VAL A 19 -41.42 -25.86 -24.70
CA VAL A 19 -41.03 -24.45 -24.86
C VAL A 19 -40.98 -23.86 -23.46
N LEU A 20 -39.76 -23.74 -22.88
CA LEU A 20 -39.52 -22.95 -21.69
C LEU A 20 -39.34 -21.49 -22.14
N ALA A 21 -40.26 -20.64 -21.77
CA ALA A 21 -40.14 -19.20 -21.84
C ALA A 21 -39.01 -18.78 -20.85
N MET A 22 -37.82 -18.52 -21.36
CA MET A 22 -36.78 -17.86 -20.56
C MET A 22 -37.16 -16.39 -20.40
N ALA A 23 -37.56 -16.02 -19.17
CA ALA A 23 -37.55 -14.63 -18.74
C ALA A 23 -36.12 -14.11 -18.84
N ALA A 24 -35.87 -13.17 -19.76
CA ALA A 24 -34.64 -12.46 -19.88
C ALA A 24 -34.45 -11.58 -18.63
N CYS A 25 -33.70 -12.06 -17.63
CA CYS A 25 -33.06 -11.17 -16.68
C CYS A 25 -32.01 -10.36 -17.46
N GLY A 26 -32.35 -9.11 -17.74
CA GLY A 26 -31.41 -8.16 -18.34
C GLY A 26 -30.16 -8.00 -17.43
N SER A 27 -29.09 -8.69 -17.79
CA SER A 27 -27.77 -8.32 -17.32
C SER A 27 -27.43 -6.97 -17.96
N THR A 28 -27.60 -5.89 -17.22
CA THR A 28 -27.00 -4.61 -17.59
C THR A 28 -25.49 -4.78 -17.43
N THR A 29 -24.81 -5.16 -18.51
CA THR A 29 -23.37 -4.94 -18.65
C THR A 29 -23.15 -3.44 -18.45
N PRO A 30 -22.26 -3.01 -17.51
CA PRO A 30 -21.86 -1.62 -17.46
C PRO A 30 -21.30 -1.25 -18.84
N GLY A 31 -21.87 -0.21 -19.46
CA GLY A 31 -21.38 0.32 -20.72
C GLY A 31 -19.90 0.68 -20.58
N PRO A 32 -19.14 0.75 -21.71
CA PRO A 32 -17.76 1.21 -21.67
C PRO A 32 -17.75 2.59 -20.98
N VAL A 33 -17.09 2.69 -19.82
CA VAL A 33 -16.76 3.96 -19.19
C VAL A 33 -15.94 4.73 -20.22
N ASP A 34 -16.46 5.89 -20.62
CA ASP A 34 -15.82 6.76 -21.58
C ASP A 34 -14.42 7.11 -21.03
N ALA A 35 -13.38 6.66 -21.71
CA ALA A 35 -11.99 6.77 -21.26
C ALA A 35 -11.45 8.22 -21.32
N THR A 36 -12.31 9.19 -21.44
CA THR A 36 -12.05 10.62 -21.26
C THR A 36 -12.22 11.03 -19.79
N ALA A 37 -11.71 10.22 -18.84
CA ALA A 37 -11.64 10.61 -17.44
C ALA A 37 -10.90 11.95 -17.34
N GLN A 38 -11.55 12.96 -16.77
CA GLN A 38 -10.98 14.30 -16.61
C GLN A 38 -9.75 14.17 -15.70
N VAL A 39 -8.57 14.32 -16.28
CA VAL A 39 -7.33 14.45 -15.49
C VAL A 39 -7.48 15.76 -14.70
N PRO A 40 -7.25 15.77 -13.37
CA PRO A 40 -7.28 17.01 -12.61
C PRO A 40 -6.35 18.02 -13.27
N THR A 41 -6.80 19.26 -13.41
CA THR A 41 -5.92 20.31 -13.96
C THR A 41 -4.78 20.55 -12.96
N PRO A 42 -3.51 20.27 -13.35
CA PRO A 42 -2.39 20.49 -12.44
C PRO A 42 -2.30 21.96 -12.03
N ALA A 43 -1.81 22.23 -10.83
CA ALA A 43 -1.53 23.57 -10.37
C ALA A 43 -0.49 24.27 -11.28
N ALA A 44 -0.61 25.57 -11.44
CA ALA A 44 0.40 26.33 -12.16
C ALA A 44 1.76 26.25 -11.46
N THR A 45 2.85 26.26 -12.22
CA THR A 45 4.22 26.16 -11.65
C THR A 45 4.52 27.27 -10.64
N SER A 46 3.92 28.46 -10.83
CA SER A 46 4.03 29.60 -9.89
C SER A 46 3.42 29.34 -8.51
N ASP A 47 2.48 28.40 -8.41
CA ASP A 47 1.76 28.10 -7.17
C ASP A 47 2.45 27.00 -6.35
N LEU A 48 3.46 26.33 -6.93
CA LEU A 48 4.15 25.24 -6.27
C LEU A 48 4.99 25.74 -5.09
N ALA A 49 5.03 24.95 -4.01
CA ALA A 49 5.98 25.17 -2.93
C ALA A 49 7.43 25.13 -3.50
N PRO A 50 8.42 25.71 -2.80
CA PRO A 50 9.80 25.62 -3.24
C PRO A 50 10.21 24.16 -3.47
N GLN A 51 10.67 23.87 -4.70
CA GLN A 51 10.99 22.53 -5.16
C GLN A 51 12.49 22.27 -5.06
N ARG A 52 12.88 21.10 -4.54
CA ARG A 52 14.26 20.64 -4.65
C ARG A 52 14.41 19.79 -5.91
N THR A 53 15.56 19.97 -6.60
CA THR A 53 15.90 19.16 -7.78
C THR A 53 16.61 17.88 -7.32
N PRO A 54 16.08 16.69 -7.67
CA PRO A 54 16.74 15.45 -7.30
C PRO A 54 18.06 15.27 -8.04
N GLY A 55 19.07 14.81 -7.30
CA GLY A 55 20.34 14.37 -7.87
C GLY A 55 20.27 12.94 -8.40
N ALA A 56 21.37 12.48 -9.02
CA ALA A 56 21.46 11.10 -9.49
C ALA A 56 21.41 10.11 -8.32
N PRO A 57 20.61 9.03 -8.43
CA PRO A 57 20.55 7.99 -7.40
C PRO A 57 21.89 7.27 -7.28
N ARG A 58 22.19 6.80 -6.08
CA ARG A 58 23.32 5.88 -5.81
C ARG A 58 22.83 4.67 -5.04
N VAL A 59 23.41 3.52 -5.28
CA VAL A 59 23.17 2.32 -4.49
C VAL A 59 23.86 2.47 -3.15
N LEU A 60 23.11 2.30 -2.06
CA LEU A 60 23.62 2.30 -0.69
C LEU A 60 23.91 0.89 -0.19
N LEU A 61 23.00 -0.04 -0.47
CA LEU A 61 23.02 -1.40 0.02
C LEU A 61 22.42 -2.33 -1.03
N THR A 62 22.89 -3.57 -1.09
CA THR A 62 22.43 -4.66 -1.95
C THR A 62 22.14 -5.92 -1.14
N GLY A 63 21.43 -6.88 -1.72
CA GLY A 63 21.24 -8.22 -1.15
C GLY A 63 20.17 -8.31 -0.06
N LEU A 64 19.18 -7.42 -0.05
CA LEU A 64 18.00 -7.54 0.81
C LEU A 64 17.00 -8.55 0.23
N GLU A 65 16.15 -9.11 1.08
CA GLU A 65 15.09 -10.05 0.70
C GLU A 65 13.72 -9.37 0.68
N VAL A 66 13.28 -8.90 -0.50
CA VAL A 66 11.98 -8.24 -0.69
C VAL A 66 11.72 -7.15 0.37
N PRO A 67 12.59 -6.14 0.48
CA PRO A 67 12.43 -5.07 1.47
C PRO A 67 11.11 -4.32 1.22
N TRP A 68 10.34 -4.08 2.30
CA TRP A 68 9.01 -3.50 2.16
C TRP A 68 8.91 -2.09 2.78
N GLY A 69 9.05 -1.97 4.08
CA GLY A 69 8.95 -0.73 4.83
C GLY A 69 10.33 -0.23 5.29
N ILE A 70 10.47 1.09 5.39
CA ILE A 70 11.66 1.75 5.96
C ILE A 70 11.19 2.77 6.96
N ALA A 71 11.85 2.84 8.13
CA ALA A 71 11.67 3.90 9.11
C ALA A 71 12.99 4.29 9.75
N PHE A 72 13.26 5.59 9.84
CA PHE A 72 14.48 6.11 10.48
C PHE A 72 14.34 6.15 12.00
N LEU A 73 15.40 5.75 12.68
CA LEU A 73 15.60 5.95 14.11
C LEU A 73 16.20 7.34 14.37
N THR A 74 16.14 7.78 15.63
CA THR A 74 16.69 9.09 16.06
C THR A 74 18.20 9.18 15.96
N ASP A 75 18.92 8.05 15.85
CA ASP A 75 20.37 7.97 15.68
C ASP A 75 20.81 8.02 14.19
N GLY A 76 19.86 8.20 13.26
CA GLY A 76 20.10 8.25 11.82
C GLY A 76 20.19 6.89 11.14
N ASN A 77 20.15 5.78 11.87
CA ASN A 77 19.98 4.46 11.28
C ASN A 77 18.54 4.27 10.82
N ALA A 78 18.32 3.37 9.85
CA ALA A 78 17.01 2.95 9.44
C ALA A 78 16.73 1.51 9.86
N LEU A 79 15.46 1.21 10.12
CA LEU A 79 14.93 -0.16 10.19
C LEU A 79 14.21 -0.45 8.89
N VAL A 80 14.51 -1.60 8.31
CA VAL A 80 13.92 -2.09 7.05
C VAL A 80 13.26 -3.43 7.32
N THR A 81 12.00 -3.57 6.94
CA THR A 81 11.29 -4.85 7.01
C THR A 81 11.53 -5.64 5.75
N GLU A 82 11.73 -6.96 5.87
CA GLU A 82 11.80 -7.90 4.77
C GLU A 82 10.55 -8.77 4.77
N ARG A 83 9.77 -8.67 3.68
CA ARG A 83 8.42 -9.23 3.58
C ARG A 83 8.40 -10.74 3.80
N ASP A 84 9.27 -11.46 3.13
CA ASP A 84 9.19 -12.92 3.03
C ASP A 84 9.89 -13.61 4.20
N SER A 85 11.03 -13.08 4.63
CA SER A 85 11.80 -13.63 5.76
C SER A 85 11.24 -13.23 7.15
N GLY A 86 10.38 -12.21 7.21
CA GLY A 86 9.88 -11.67 8.48
C GLY A 86 10.95 -10.95 9.30
N ARG A 87 12.12 -10.65 8.70
CA ARG A 87 13.23 -9.98 9.41
C ARG A 87 13.05 -8.48 9.45
N ILE A 88 13.58 -7.87 10.49
CA ILE A 88 13.86 -6.44 10.57
C ILE A 88 15.37 -6.29 10.47
N VAL A 89 15.82 -5.48 9.52
CA VAL A 89 17.25 -5.21 9.27
C VAL A 89 17.54 -3.75 9.65
N ARG A 90 18.52 -3.53 10.51
CA ARG A 90 19.05 -2.20 10.79
C ARG A 90 20.09 -1.85 9.74
N VAL A 91 19.96 -0.66 9.14
CA VAL A 91 20.83 -0.16 8.09
C VAL A 91 21.41 1.18 8.50
N THR A 92 22.73 1.30 8.48
CA THR A 92 23.43 2.57 8.79
C THR A 92 23.41 3.51 7.58
N PRO A 93 23.63 4.83 7.77
CA PRO A 93 23.78 5.78 6.66
C PRO A 93 24.94 5.44 5.68
N GLN A 94 25.88 4.60 6.12
CA GLN A 94 27.00 4.13 5.30
C GLN A 94 26.70 2.80 4.58
N GLY A 95 25.50 2.22 4.78
CA GLY A 95 25.06 1.00 4.11
C GLY A 95 25.47 -0.30 4.82
N ALA A 96 25.96 -0.25 6.07
CA ALA A 96 26.12 -1.48 6.85
C ALA A 96 24.75 -2.00 7.30
N ALA A 97 24.48 -3.29 7.05
CA ALA A 97 23.22 -3.94 7.36
C ALA A 97 23.39 -5.04 8.43
N THR A 98 22.50 -5.06 9.41
CA THR A 98 22.50 -6.05 10.49
C THR A 98 21.07 -6.49 10.78
N PRO A 99 20.70 -7.78 10.64
CA PRO A 99 19.43 -8.29 11.13
C PRO A 99 19.29 -8.08 12.64
N VAL A 100 18.20 -7.47 13.09
CA VAL A 100 17.97 -7.15 14.52
C VAL A 100 16.77 -7.87 15.11
N ALA A 101 15.91 -8.45 14.27
CA ALA A 101 14.79 -9.28 14.71
C ALA A 101 14.32 -10.21 13.60
N THR A 102 13.59 -11.27 13.99
CA THR A 102 12.59 -11.94 13.16
C THR A 102 11.26 -11.85 13.90
N VAL A 103 10.23 -11.30 13.25
CA VAL A 103 8.92 -11.08 13.85
C VAL A 103 8.14 -12.39 13.88
N ALA A 104 7.78 -12.85 15.08
CA ALA A 104 7.06 -14.11 15.24
C ALA A 104 5.63 -14.02 14.65
N GLY A 105 5.14 -15.11 14.08
CA GLY A 105 3.77 -15.21 13.56
C GLY A 105 3.56 -14.62 12.17
N VAL A 106 4.59 -14.09 11.52
CA VAL A 106 4.54 -13.67 10.11
C VAL A 106 4.33 -14.87 9.20
N VAL A 107 3.35 -14.78 8.31
CA VAL A 107 3.05 -15.78 7.27
C VAL A 107 3.15 -15.09 5.92
N ALA A 108 4.27 -15.25 5.25
CA ALA A 108 4.49 -14.71 3.91
C ALA A 108 3.72 -15.55 2.87
N ARG A 109 2.81 -14.92 2.16
CA ARG A 109 2.09 -15.52 1.02
C ARG A 109 1.61 -14.44 0.05
N GLY A 110 1.92 -14.59 -1.22
CA GLY A 110 1.56 -13.60 -2.25
C GLY A 110 2.12 -12.21 -1.93
N GLU A 111 1.24 -11.25 -1.66
CA GLU A 111 1.64 -9.88 -1.27
C GLU A 111 1.78 -9.70 0.25
N GLY A 112 1.30 -10.68 1.03
CA GLY A 112 1.37 -10.65 2.49
C GLY A 112 2.72 -11.11 3.03
N GLY A 113 3.01 -10.73 4.27
CA GLY A 113 4.25 -10.98 4.98
C GLY A 113 4.52 -9.89 6.02
N LEU A 114 5.78 -9.59 6.30
CA LEU A 114 6.15 -8.43 7.12
C LEU A 114 6.18 -7.19 6.23
N LEU A 115 5.26 -6.25 6.46
CA LEU A 115 5.00 -5.12 5.56
C LEU A 115 5.52 -3.80 6.16
N GLY A 116 4.64 -2.88 6.53
CA GLY A 116 5.00 -1.56 7.01
C GLY A 116 5.67 -1.53 8.37
N ILE A 117 6.43 -0.48 8.60
CA ILE A 117 7.09 -0.17 9.88
C ILE A 117 6.96 1.32 10.17
N ALA A 118 6.71 1.66 11.42
CA ALA A 118 6.73 3.04 11.91
C ALA A 118 7.47 3.11 13.25
N VAL A 119 8.21 4.19 13.47
CA VAL A 119 8.89 4.46 14.74
C VAL A 119 8.02 5.38 15.57
N SER A 120 7.90 5.10 16.87
CA SER A 120 7.14 5.95 17.79
C SER A 120 7.65 7.41 17.74
N PRO A 121 6.78 8.42 17.73
CA PRO A 121 7.19 9.81 17.87
C PRO A 121 7.85 10.07 19.24
N GLN A 122 7.66 9.19 20.20
CA GLN A 122 8.29 9.22 21.53
C GLN A 122 9.45 8.22 21.66
N PHE A 123 10.02 7.76 20.56
CA PHE A 123 11.06 6.71 20.55
C PHE A 123 12.25 6.99 21.49
N ALA A 124 12.58 8.25 21.71
CA ALA A 124 13.63 8.62 22.68
C ALA A 124 13.37 8.08 24.09
N THR A 125 12.11 7.94 24.47
CA THR A 125 11.68 7.48 25.79
C THR A 125 11.10 6.07 25.79
N ASP A 126 10.23 5.75 24.83
CA ASP A 126 9.48 4.49 24.82
C ASP A 126 10.15 3.37 24.00
N LYS A 127 11.17 3.68 23.21
CA LYS A 127 11.89 2.73 22.35
C LYS A 127 10.98 1.85 21.48
N ALA A 128 9.76 2.32 21.20
CA ALA A 128 8.76 1.52 20.51
C ALA A 128 8.84 1.67 18.99
N ILE A 129 8.64 0.55 18.33
CA ILE A 129 8.38 0.48 16.88
C ILE A 129 7.07 -0.28 16.65
N TYR A 130 6.43 -0.01 15.53
CA TYR A 130 5.18 -0.63 15.13
C TYR A 130 5.39 -1.30 13.79
N VAL A 131 4.93 -2.53 13.64
CA VAL A 131 5.02 -3.27 12.38
C VAL A 131 3.66 -3.82 11.98
N TYR A 132 3.37 -3.75 10.69
CA TYR A 132 2.22 -4.36 10.07
C TYR A 132 2.64 -5.68 9.44
N TYR A 133 1.93 -6.77 9.72
CA TYR A 133 2.21 -8.03 9.08
C TYR A 133 0.98 -8.90 8.85
N THR A 134 1.10 -9.83 7.91
CA THR A 134 0.13 -10.89 7.65
C THR A 134 0.42 -12.08 8.55
N SER A 135 -0.58 -12.47 9.34
CA SER A 135 -0.56 -13.67 10.17
C SER A 135 -1.31 -14.83 9.49
N ALA A 136 -1.45 -15.96 10.18
CA ALA A 136 -2.27 -17.07 9.69
C ALA A 136 -3.78 -16.75 9.66
N GLN A 137 -4.24 -15.77 10.45
CA GLN A 137 -5.66 -15.43 10.61
C GLN A 137 -6.05 -14.11 9.94
N ASP A 138 -5.19 -13.10 10.05
CA ASP A 138 -5.49 -11.72 9.68
C ASP A 138 -4.23 -10.93 9.32
N ASN A 139 -4.41 -9.72 8.83
CA ASN A 139 -3.38 -8.69 8.89
C ASN A 139 -3.51 -7.96 10.23
N ARG A 140 -2.38 -7.57 10.82
CA ARG A 140 -2.36 -6.92 12.12
C ARG A 140 -1.20 -5.95 12.29
N VAL A 141 -1.35 -5.05 13.26
CA VAL A 141 -0.28 -4.17 13.72
C VAL A 141 0.10 -4.57 15.12
N VAL A 142 1.40 -4.70 15.35
CA VAL A 142 1.96 -4.94 16.68
C VAL A 142 2.99 -3.89 17.04
N ARG A 143 3.11 -3.61 18.32
CA ARG A 143 4.17 -2.81 18.93
C ARG A 143 5.27 -3.75 19.44
N LEU A 144 6.52 -3.37 19.16
CA LEU A 144 7.74 -4.06 19.61
C LEU A 144 8.66 -3.06 20.30
N GLN A 145 9.55 -3.56 21.14
CA GLN A 145 10.55 -2.75 21.86
C GLN A 145 11.94 -2.94 21.25
N VAL A 146 12.65 -1.84 21.05
CA VAL A 146 14.07 -1.84 20.67
C VAL A 146 14.91 -1.80 21.94
N ALA A 147 15.73 -2.81 22.15
CA ALA A 147 16.64 -2.89 23.28
C ALA A 147 17.80 -1.87 23.17
N PRO A 148 18.50 -1.58 24.28
CA PRO A 148 19.63 -0.62 24.27
C PRO A 148 20.76 -0.99 23.31
N ASP A 149 20.97 -2.27 23.02
CA ASP A 149 21.94 -2.77 22.05
C ASP A 149 21.44 -2.67 20.58
N GLY A 150 20.20 -2.21 20.37
CA GLY A 150 19.57 -2.06 19.08
C GLY A 150 18.91 -3.32 18.54
N THR A 151 18.90 -4.41 19.30
CA THR A 151 18.12 -5.61 18.95
C THR A 151 16.63 -5.40 19.23
N VAL A 152 15.79 -6.20 18.60
CA VAL A 152 14.33 -6.20 18.81
C VAL A 152 13.91 -7.62 19.16
N ASP A 153 13.23 -7.82 20.28
CA ASP A 153 12.64 -9.12 20.59
C ASP A 153 11.32 -9.27 19.82
N GLY A 154 11.37 -9.98 18.72
CA GLY A 154 10.20 -10.25 17.87
C GLY A 154 9.14 -11.14 18.51
N ASN A 155 9.37 -11.68 19.72
CA ASN A 155 8.41 -12.48 20.48
C ASN A 155 7.61 -11.64 21.50
N THR A 156 8.11 -10.47 21.88
CA THR A 156 7.43 -9.55 22.83
C THR A 156 6.50 -8.61 22.09
N GLN A 157 5.42 -9.16 21.54
CA GLN A 157 4.48 -8.41 20.71
C GLN A 157 3.27 -7.95 21.52
N GLN A 158 3.01 -6.66 21.51
CA GLN A 158 1.72 -6.10 21.91
C GLN A 158 0.87 -5.88 20.66
N VAL A 159 -0.26 -6.59 20.55
CA VAL A 159 -1.21 -6.38 19.45
C VAL A 159 -1.90 -5.03 19.62
N ILE A 160 -1.79 -4.18 18.58
CA ILE A 160 -2.36 -2.84 18.52
C ILE A 160 -3.64 -2.83 17.70
N VAL A 161 -3.60 -3.44 16.51
CA VAL A 161 -4.78 -3.64 15.64
C VAL A 161 -4.76 -5.08 15.16
N SER A 162 -5.92 -5.74 15.15
CA SER A 162 -6.09 -7.09 14.60
C SER A 162 -7.44 -7.22 13.88
N GLY A 163 -7.68 -8.33 13.20
CA GLY A 163 -8.92 -8.58 12.50
C GLY A 163 -9.05 -7.86 11.14
N ILE A 164 -7.95 -7.30 10.64
CA ILE A 164 -7.91 -6.78 9.26
C ILE A 164 -7.88 -7.99 8.33
N GLY A 165 -8.77 -8.05 7.34
CA GLY A 165 -8.81 -9.15 6.37
C GLY A 165 -7.44 -9.41 5.74
N ALA A 166 -7.10 -10.68 5.50
CA ALA A 166 -5.86 -11.11 4.85
C ALA A 166 -6.13 -12.03 3.67
N ALA A 167 -5.42 -11.83 2.57
CA ALA A 167 -5.51 -12.65 1.36
C ALA A 167 -4.14 -12.78 0.68
N SER A 168 -4.09 -13.47 -0.47
CA SER A 168 -2.88 -13.52 -1.30
C SER A 168 -2.52 -12.18 -1.94
N ILE A 169 -3.50 -11.27 -2.08
CA ILE A 169 -3.33 -9.92 -2.63
C ILE A 169 -4.13 -8.91 -1.81
N HIS A 170 -3.84 -7.63 -1.98
CA HIS A 170 -4.53 -6.48 -1.36
C HIS A 170 -4.48 -6.52 0.18
N ASN A 171 -3.29 -6.66 0.73
CA ASN A 171 -3.10 -6.67 2.18
C ASN A 171 -2.88 -5.27 2.77
N GLY A 172 -2.75 -4.22 1.96
CA GLY A 172 -2.40 -2.90 2.42
C GLY A 172 -0.98 -2.84 2.96
N GLY A 173 -0.80 -2.27 4.13
CA GLY A 173 0.43 -2.37 4.92
C GLY A 173 1.11 -1.04 5.27
N GLY A 174 0.67 0.09 4.72
CA GLY A 174 1.25 1.39 5.05
C GLY A 174 1.03 1.76 6.52
N LEU A 175 2.09 2.22 7.19
CA LEU A 175 2.07 2.72 8.56
C LEU A 175 2.77 4.07 8.65
N THR A 176 2.16 5.03 9.36
CA THR A 176 2.82 6.28 9.71
C THR A 176 2.21 6.88 10.97
N PHE A 177 3.01 7.58 11.75
CA PHE A 177 2.49 8.45 12.80
C PHE A 177 2.16 9.83 12.22
N GLY A 178 1.03 10.37 12.62
CA GLY A 178 0.68 11.76 12.32
C GLY A 178 1.33 12.77 13.27
N PRO A 179 1.31 14.06 12.91
CA PRO A 179 1.75 15.14 13.79
C PRO A 179 0.88 15.25 15.05
N ASP A 180 -0.31 14.66 15.05
CA ASP A 180 -1.22 14.51 16.18
C ASP A 180 -0.82 13.36 17.14
N GLY A 181 0.26 12.63 16.84
CA GLY A 181 0.74 11.49 17.62
C GLY A 181 -0.09 10.22 17.47
N MET A 182 -1.07 10.19 16.57
CA MET A 182 -1.87 9.00 16.28
C MET A 182 -1.22 8.15 15.20
N LEU A 183 -1.45 6.84 15.27
CA LEU A 183 -0.98 5.88 14.26
C LEU A 183 -2.04 5.75 13.16
N TYR A 184 -1.62 5.97 11.91
CA TYR A 184 -2.42 5.75 10.73
C TYR A 184 -2.02 4.42 10.06
N VAL A 185 -3.03 3.59 9.75
CA VAL A 185 -2.86 2.23 9.25
C VAL A 185 -3.62 2.08 7.94
N ALA A 186 -2.91 1.84 6.85
CA ALA A 186 -3.50 1.61 5.55
C ALA A 186 -3.81 0.13 5.34
N THR A 187 -5.02 -0.21 4.92
CA THR A 187 -5.45 -1.58 4.71
C THR A 187 -5.87 -1.81 3.25
N GLY A 188 -5.88 -3.07 2.84
CA GLY A 188 -6.45 -3.48 1.57
C GLY A 188 -7.80 -4.18 1.77
N ASP A 189 -8.56 -4.34 0.69
CA ASP A 189 -9.85 -5.02 0.70
C ASP A 189 -9.73 -6.55 0.84
N SER A 190 -8.52 -7.08 0.79
CA SER A 190 -8.23 -8.52 0.86
C SER A 190 -9.05 -9.33 -0.14
N SER A 191 -9.21 -8.80 -1.36
CA SER A 191 -10.04 -9.38 -2.44
C SER A 191 -11.53 -9.51 -2.10
N ARG A 192 -12.02 -8.77 -1.10
CA ARG A 192 -13.42 -8.62 -0.72
C ARG A 192 -13.84 -7.17 -0.92
N SER A 193 -14.12 -6.81 -2.17
CA SER A 193 -14.35 -5.42 -2.56
C SER A 193 -15.52 -4.75 -1.81
N ASP A 194 -16.52 -5.53 -1.39
CA ASP A 194 -17.63 -5.07 -0.57
C ASP A 194 -17.23 -4.61 0.83
N ALA A 195 -16.14 -5.18 1.38
CA ALA A 195 -15.58 -4.75 2.65
C ALA A 195 -15.23 -3.26 2.66
N SER A 196 -14.80 -2.72 1.51
CA SER A 196 -14.36 -1.31 1.40
C SER A 196 -15.46 -0.31 1.73
N GLN A 197 -16.71 -0.62 1.39
CA GLN A 197 -17.88 0.24 1.69
C GLN A 197 -18.50 -0.07 3.06
N ASN A 198 -18.22 -1.23 3.66
CA ASN A 198 -18.70 -1.58 5.00
C ASN A 198 -17.80 -0.95 6.08
N ARG A 199 -18.30 0.03 6.83
CA ARG A 199 -17.55 0.72 7.88
C ARG A 199 -17.32 -0.10 9.15
N ASP A 200 -17.96 -1.27 9.27
CA ASP A 200 -17.74 -2.22 10.37
C ASP A 200 -16.64 -3.23 10.03
N ASP A 201 -16.18 -3.29 8.76
CA ASP A 201 -15.04 -4.08 8.31
C ASP A 201 -13.78 -3.18 8.26
N LEU A 202 -12.62 -3.73 8.67
CA LEU A 202 -11.35 -3.01 8.66
C LEU A 202 -10.62 -3.07 7.30
N GLY A 203 -11.10 -3.85 6.35
CA GLY A 203 -10.54 -3.94 5.00
C GLY A 203 -10.92 -2.76 4.11
N GLY A 204 -9.98 -2.31 3.25
CA GLY A 204 -10.21 -1.19 2.34
C GLY A 204 -10.43 0.15 3.04
N LYS A 205 -9.61 0.44 4.05
CA LYS A 205 -9.67 1.60 4.94
C LYS A 205 -8.32 2.27 5.12
N VAL A 206 -8.36 3.52 5.57
CA VAL A 206 -7.28 4.05 6.41
C VAL A 206 -7.85 4.17 7.82
N LEU A 207 -7.18 3.53 8.76
CA LEU A 207 -7.54 3.56 10.18
C LEU A 207 -6.70 4.63 10.88
N ARG A 208 -7.24 5.22 11.95
CA ARG A 208 -6.52 6.14 12.84
C ARG A 208 -6.76 5.71 14.28
N VAL A 209 -5.69 5.30 14.94
CA VAL A 209 -5.73 4.75 16.30
C VAL A 209 -4.71 5.44 17.20
N THR A 210 -4.93 5.36 18.51
CA THR A 210 -3.92 5.75 19.48
C THR A 210 -2.71 4.80 19.41
N PRO A 211 -1.55 5.15 19.98
CA PRO A 211 -0.41 4.23 20.07
C PRO A 211 -0.71 2.89 20.75
N ASP A 212 -1.77 2.84 21.57
CA ASP A 212 -2.22 1.61 22.25
C ASP A 212 -3.37 0.89 21.54
N GLY A 213 -3.78 1.37 20.34
CA GLY A 213 -4.74 0.71 19.46
C GLY A 213 -6.21 1.08 19.66
N ALA A 214 -6.54 1.95 20.62
CA ALA A 214 -7.91 2.45 20.73
C ALA A 214 -8.26 3.36 19.52
N PRO A 215 -9.54 3.45 19.10
CA PRO A 215 -9.97 4.47 18.16
C PRO A 215 -9.51 5.86 18.61
N ALA A 216 -8.86 6.61 17.72
CA ALA A 216 -8.33 7.91 18.10
C ALA A 216 -9.47 8.91 18.37
N PRO A 217 -9.33 9.81 19.36
CA PRO A 217 -10.31 10.85 19.61
C PRO A 217 -10.58 11.71 18.35
N GLY A 218 -11.85 12.02 18.09
CA GLY A 218 -12.25 12.82 16.93
C GLY A 218 -12.32 12.06 15.60
N ASN A 219 -12.22 10.73 15.61
CA ASN A 219 -12.51 9.92 14.42
C ASN A 219 -13.97 10.12 13.99
N PRO A 220 -14.23 10.20 12.66
CA PRO A 220 -15.54 10.62 12.14
C PRO A 220 -16.70 9.68 12.45
N PHE A 221 -16.39 8.39 12.73
CA PHE A 221 -17.41 7.35 12.96
C PHE A 221 -17.40 6.81 14.39
N GLY A 222 -16.58 7.36 15.29
CA GLY A 222 -16.41 6.83 16.65
C GLY A 222 -15.71 5.46 16.70
N THR A 223 -15.20 4.96 15.58
CA THR A 223 -14.45 3.72 15.41
C THR A 223 -13.01 4.01 14.99
N ALA A 224 -12.20 2.97 14.74
CA ALA A 224 -10.85 3.15 14.18
C ALA A 224 -10.85 3.67 12.74
N VAL A 225 -11.95 3.57 12.02
CA VAL A 225 -12.04 3.98 10.61
C VAL A 225 -11.91 5.50 10.47
N TRP A 226 -10.92 5.92 9.68
CA TRP A 226 -10.65 7.32 9.34
C TRP A 226 -11.22 7.68 7.97
N THR A 227 -10.91 6.86 6.94
CA THR A 227 -11.47 6.92 5.59
C THR A 227 -11.84 5.53 5.10
N TYR A 228 -12.68 5.43 4.09
CA TYR A 228 -13.16 4.15 3.56
C TYR A 228 -13.35 4.19 2.04
N GLY A 229 -13.72 3.05 1.45
CA GLY A 229 -13.87 2.94 0.00
C GLY A 229 -12.55 2.84 -0.73
N HIS A 230 -11.54 2.21 -0.11
CA HIS A 230 -10.22 1.96 -0.69
C HIS A 230 -10.10 0.50 -1.16
N ARG A 231 -9.26 0.28 -2.19
CA ARG A 231 -8.93 -1.06 -2.67
C ARG A 231 -7.67 -1.62 -2.01
N ASN A 232 -6.54 -0.95 -2.17
CA ASN A 232 -5.26 -1.44 -1.64
C ASN A 232 -4.28 -0.28 -1.43
N VAL A 233 -4.31 0.32 -0.26
CA VAL A 233 -3.46 1.46 0.11
C VAL A 233 -2.15 0.93 0.68
N GLN A 234 -1.00 1.33 0.11
CA GLN A 234 0.32 0.88 0.57
C GLN A 234 1.22 2.00 1.08
N GLY A 235 1.08 3.22 0.60
CA GLY A 235 1.88 4.35 1.03
C GLY A 235 1.04 5.41 1.73
N LEU A 236 1.60 5.99 2.80
CA LEU A 236 1.03 7.11 3.55
C LEU A 236 2.12 8.16 3.77
N ALA A 237 1.83 9.43 3.54
CA ALA A 237 2.75 10.52 3.85
C ALA A 237 1.99 11.78 4.28
N PHE A 238 2.49 12.45 5.32
CA PHE A 238 2.05 13.80 5.66
C PHE A 238 2.82 14.82 4.81
N GLY A 239 2.10 15.80 4.31
CA GLY A 239 2.63 16.90 3.52
C GLY A 239 2.30 18.26 4.12
N PRO A 240 2.27 19.34 3.31
CA PRO A 240 2.06 20.70 3.81
C PRO A 240 0.75 20.83 4.59
N GLY A 241 0.81 21.52 5.75
CA GLY A 241 -0.35 21.78 6.61
C GLY A 241 -0.98 20.51 7.17
N ASP A 242 -0.14 19.53 7.52
CA ASP A 242 -0.53 18.25 8.15
C ASP A 242 -1.56 17.44 7.33
N ARG A 243 -1.56 17.60 6.01
CA ARG A 243 -2.42 16.87 5.10
C ARG A 243 -1.86 15.46 4.87
N LEU A 244 -2.72 14.47 5.00
CA LEU A 244 -2.35 13.07 4.78
C LEU A 244 -2.65 12.67 3.34
N TYR A 245 -1.65 12.11 2.68
CA TYR A 245 -1.75 11.56 1.32
C TYR A 245 -1.55 10.05 1.33
N ALA A 246 -2.17 9.39 0.35
CA ALA A 246 -2.06 7.95 0.17
C ALA A 246 -1.80 7.60 -1.29
N THR A 247 -1.04 6.52 -1.51
CA THR A 247 -0.96 5.81 -2.79
C THR A 247 -1.86 4.60 -2.75
N GLU A 248 -2.57 4.34 -3.85
CA GLU A 248 -3.52 3.26 -3.94
C GLU A 248 -3.44 2.53 -5.27
N PHE A 249 -3.46 1.19 -5.22
CA PHE A 249 -3.52 0.35 -6.42
C PHE A 249 -4.95 0.22 -6.90
N GLY A 250 -5.18 0.61 -8.15
CA GLY A 250 -6.42 0.33 -8.84
C GLY A 250 -6.53 -1.13 -9.30
N GLN A 251 -7.65 -1.46 -9.92
CA GLN A 251 -7.89 -2.81 -10.42
C GLN A 251 -7.35 -3.00 -11.84
N ASN A 252 -7.89 -2.25 -12.78
CA ASN A 252 -7.56 -2.42 -14.20
C ASN A 252 -7.31 -1.11 -14.93
N THR A 253 -7.79 0.01 -14.38
CA THR A 253 -7.83 1.28 -15.10
C THR A 253 -6.86 2.28 -14.50
N PHE A 254 -7.03 2.63 -13.22
CA PHE A 254 -6.29 3.72 -12.61
C PHE A 254 -5.70 3.35 -11.24
N ASP A 255 -4.40 3.58 -11.10
CA ASP A 255 -3.74 3.75 -9.81
C ASP A 255 -3.85 5.21 -9.37
N GLU A 256 -3.77 5.48 -8.06
CA GLU A 256 -4.17 6.77 -7.51
C GLU A 256 -3.19 7.37 -6.50
N VAL A 257 -3.19 8.71 -6.41
CA VAL A 257 -2.76 9.44 -5.22
C VAL A 257 -3.96 10.21 -4.67
N ASN A 258 -4.29 9.92 -3.44
CA ASN A 258 -5.42 10.47 -2.72
C ASN A 258 -4.98 11.47 -1.64
N LEU A 259 -5.67 12.61 -1.51
CA LEU A 259 -5.65 13.45 -0.31
C LEU A 259 -6.72 12.94 0.65
N LEU A 260 -6.30 12.42 1.81
CA LEU A 260 -7.21 11.80 2.75
C LEU A 260 -7.90 12.84 3.64
N THR A 261 -9.23 12.87 3.58
CA THR A 261 -10.10 13.72 4.40
C THR A 261 -10.90 12.86 5.38
N PRO A 262 -10.99 13.21 6.66
CA PRO A 262 -11.74 12.45 7.64
C PRO A 262 -13.17 12.16 7.21
N GLY A 263 -13.61 10.89 7.25
CA GLY A 263 -14.96 10.47 6.91
C GLY A 263 -15.23 10.34 5.41
N ALA A 264 -14.27 10.67 4.55
CA ALA A 264 -14.44 10.60 3.10
C ALA A 264 -14.51 9.16 2.58
N ASN A 265 -15.29 8.98 1.52
CA ASN A 265 -15.42 7.73 0.75
C ASN A 265 -14.69 7.87 -0.58
N TYR A 266 -13.71 7.00 -0.83
CA TYR A 266 -12.88 7.01 -2.05
C TYR A 266 -13.44 6.13 -3.18
N GLY A 267 -14.62 5.55 -2.96
CA GLY A 267 -15.50 5.04 -4.00
C GLY A 267 -15.32 3.57 -4.37
N TRP A 268 -14.20 2.93 -4.08
CA TRP A 268 -14.02 1.52 -4.41
C TRP A 268 -15.09 0.63 -3.73
N PRO A 269 -15.72 -0.34 -4.40
CA PRO A 269 -15.53 -0.76 -5.80
C PRO A 269 -16.48 -0.07 -6.80
N THR A 270 -17.24 0.92 -6.39
CA THR A 270 -18.26 1.57 -7.23
C THR A 270 -17.64 2.45 -8.31
N VAL A 271 -16.55 3.14 -7.96
CA VAL A 271 -15.78 3.98 -8.87
C VAL A 271 -14.28 3.68 -8.73
N GLU A 272 -13.52 3.93 -9.80
CA GLU A 272 -12.06 3.85 -9.88
C GLU A 272 -11.58 5.08 -10.66
N GLY A 273 -10.64 5.84 -10.11
CA GLY A 273 -10.17 7.09 -10.69
C GLY A 273 -11.14 8.26 -10.48
N ILE A 274 -11.02 9.27 -11.34
CA ILE A 274 -11.81 10.50 -11.25
C ILE A 274 -13.19 10.26 -11.85
N ALA A 275 -14.20 10.22 -11.01
CA ALA A 275 -15.57 9.97 -11.43
C ALA A 275 -16.47 11.23 -11.38
N GLY A 276 -16.11 12.25 -10.59
CA GLY A 276 -16.95 13.44 -10.36
C GLY A 276 -18.32 13.09 -9.75
N GLN A 277 -18.42 11.92 -9.11
CA GLN A 277 -19.70 11.39 -8.62
C GLN A 277 -19.95 11.84 -7.19
N ALA A 278 -21.10 12.44 -6.94
CA ALA A 278 -21.50 12.89 -5.60
C ALA A 278 -21.46 11.74 -4.58
N GLY A 279 -20.89 12.01 -3.40
CA GLY A 279 -20.71 11.05 -2.32
C GLY A 279 -19.39 10.31 -2.34
N PHE A 280 -18.57 10.46 -3.39
CA PHE A 280 -17.23 9.96 -3.48
C PHE A 280 -16.21 11.11 -3.59
N THR A 281 -14.99 10.83 -3.19
CA THR A 281 -13.86 11.78 -3.25
C THR A 281 -12.93 11.32 -4.35
N ASP A 282 -12.72 12.20 -5.34
CA ASP A 282 -11.83 11.94 -6.45
C ASP A 282 -10.35 12.01 -6.03
N PRO A 283 -9.46 11.19 -6.64
CA PRO A 283 -8.03 11.27 -6.43
C PRO A 283 -7.43 12.57 -6.98
N LEU A 284 -6.28 12.98 -6.44
CA LEU A 284 -5.50 14.11 -6.95
C LEU A 284 -4.71 13.77 -8.22
N VAL A 285 -4.27 12.51 -8.35
CA VAL A 285 -3.50 12.00 -9.48
C VAL A 285 -4.02 10.62 -9.82
N THR A 286 -4.11 10.34 -11.11
CA THR A 286 -4.37 9.00 -11.63
C THR A 286 -3.30 8.59 -12.64
N TRP A 287 -2.97 7.32 -12.66
CA TRP A 287 -2.09 6.70 -13.66
C TRP A 287 -2.73 5.43 -14.20
N ALA A 288 -2.44 5.09 -15.45
CA ALA A 288 -2.72 3.74 -15.93
C ALA A 288 -1.97 2.73 -15.04
N THR A 289 -2.58 1.60 -14.70
CA THR A 289 -1.99 0.58 -13.81
C THR A 289 -0.66 0.01 -14.33
N SER A 290 -0.38 0.14 -15.63
CA SER A 290 0.91 -0.21 -16.23
C SER A 290 2.02 0.81 -15.95
N ALA A 291 1.67 2.05 -15.59
CA ALA A 291 2.61 3.14 -15.39
C ALA A 291 3.04 3.31 -13.92
N ALA A 292 2.30 2.71 -12.97
CA ALA A 292 2.57 2.90 -11.55
C ALA A 292 2.57 1.60 -10.74
N SER A 293 1.46 1.11 -10.24
CA SER A 293 1.36 0.25 -9.06
C SER A 293 2.11 0.89 -7.88
N PRO A 294 1.62 2.06 -7.40
CA PRO A 294 2.37 2.92 -6.49
C PRO A 294 2.34 2.37 -5.06
N SER A 295 3.51 2.08 -4.49
CA SER A 295 3.64 1.51 -3.16
C SER A 295 4.00 2.57 -2.12
N GLY A 296 5.25 2.66 -1.67
CA GLY A 296 5.68 3.61 -0.67
C GLY A 296 5.53 5.06 -1.11
N LEU A 297 5.23 5.94 -0.15
CA LEU A 297 5.02 7.37 -0.36
C LEU A 297 5.82 8.17 0.68
N ALA A 298 6.47 9.23 0.25
CA ALA A 298 7.13 10.20 1.11
C ALA A 298 6.85 11.63 0.66
N TYR A 299 6.96 12.59 1.58
CA TYR A 299 6.98 14.02 1.26
C TYR A 299 8.34 14.61 1.61
N ALA A 300 8.99 15.24 0.65
CA ALA A 300 10.24 15.96 0.85
C ALA A 300 10.46 16.99 -0.27
N GLY A 301 11.17 18.07 0.03
CA GLY A 301 11.58 19.05 -0.97
C GLY A 301 10.44 19.64 -1.81
N GLY A 302 9.25 19.83 -1.22
CA GLY A 302 8.07 20.40 -1.89
C GLY A 302 7.28 19.41 -2.74
N SER A 303 7.63 18.13 -2.75
CA SER A 303 6.97 17.10 -3.57
C SER A 303 6.60 15.86 -2.78
N LEU A 304 5.55 15.15 -3.22
CA LEU A 304 5.36 13.74 -2.89
C LEU A 304 6.25 12.88 -3.81
N TRP A 305 6.68 11.75 -3.27
CA TRP A 305 7.55 10.78 -3.96
C TRP A 305 6.95 9.40 -3.81
N ALA A 306 6.61 8.76 -4.93
CA ALA A 306 5.97 7.44 -4.93
C ALA A 306 6.81 6.42 -5.69
N GLY A 307 7.13 5.30 -5.04
CA GLY A 307 7.78 4.16 -5.67
C GLY A 307 6.77 3.36 -6.50
N ALA A 308 7.06 3.15 -7.77
CA ALA A 308 6.20 2.42 -8.70
C ALA A 308 6.75 1.03 -8.98
N LEU A 309 5.96 0.00 -8.65
CA LEU A 309 6.35 -1.40 -8.83
C LEU A 309 6.26 -1.82 -10.31
N ARG A 310 5.05 -1.79 -10.89
CA ARG A 310 4.85 -2.18 -12.28
C ARG A 310 5.41 -1.15 -13.25
N GLY A 311 5.34 0.14 -12.86
CA GLY A 311 5.86 1.24 -13.66
C GLY A 311 7.38 1.37 -13.61
N GLU A 312 8.07 0.66 -12.72
CA GLU A 312 9.54 0.63 -12.58
C GLU A 312 10.18 2.02 -12.58
N ARG A 313 9.62 2.93 -11.74
CA ARG A 313 10.07 4.33 -11.66
C ARG A 313 9.80 4.94 -10.30
N LEU A 314 10.44 6.07 -10.07
CA LEU A 314 10.10 6.96 -8.96
C LEU A 314 9.27 8.11 -9.51
N TRP A 315 8.03 8.24 -9.06
CA TRP A 315 7.20 9.37 -9.37
C TRP A 315 7.49 10.52 -8.41
N ARG A 316 7.72 11.71 -8.95
CA ARG A 316 7.73 12.98 -8.24
C ARG A 316 6.42 13.71 -8.54
N ILE A 317 5.70 14.14 -7.50
CA ILE A 317 4.45 14.87 -7.62
C ILE A 317 4.62 16.20 -6.86
N PRO A 318 4.92 17.31 -7.56
CA PRO A 318 5.07 18.62 -6.92
C PRO A 318 3.79 19.03 -6.21
N LEU A 319 3.91 19.64 -5.02
CA LEU A 319 2.76 20.15 -4.27
C LEU A 319 2.79 21.67 -4.17
N THR A 320 1.60 22.26 -4.10
CA THR A 320 1.39 23.65 -3.64
C THR A 320 1.30 23.67 -2.11
N ALA A 321 1.41 24.85 -1.51
CA ALA A 321 1.26 25.02 -0.06
C ALA A 321 -0.13 24.63 0.45
N ASP A 322 -1.17 24.77 -0.37
CA ASP A 322 -2.55 24.36 -0.07
C ASP A 322 -2.85 22.90 -0.41
N GLY A 323 -1.85 22.14 -0.90
CA GLY A 323 -1.92 20.68 -1.08
C GLY A 323 -2.44 20.21 -2.43
N ARG A 324 -2.60 21.10 -3.42
CA ARG A 324 -2.88 20.70 -4.81
C ARG A 324 -1.61 20.15 -5.47
N THR A 325 -1.77 19.32 -6.49
CA THR A 325 -0.66 18.71 -7.21
C THR A 325 -0.29 19.48 -8.48
N GLY A 326 1.01 19.60 -8.75
CA GLY A 326 1.54 19.90 -10.07
C GLY A 326 1.54 18.66 -10.97
N THR A 327 2.14 18.78 -12.15
CA THR A 327 2.29 17.66 -13.09
C THR A 327 3.26 16.62 -12.53
N PRO A 328 2.86 15.34 -12.42
CA PRO A 328 3.77 14.27 -12.02
C PRO A 328 4.92 14.08 -13.01
N GLU A 329 6.12 13.84 -12.50
CA GLU A 329 7.36 13.61 -13.26
C GLU A 329 7.88 12.20 -12.98
N ALA A 330 8.24 11.46 -14.03
CA ALA A 330 8.83 10.13 -13.92
C ALA A 330 10.36 10.22 -13.89
N LEU A 331 10.98 9.59 -12.88
CA LEU A 331 12.43 9.54 -12.71
C LEU A 331 12.90 8.08 -12.68
N VAL A 332 14.15 7.86 -13.08
CA VAL A 332 14.86 6.55 -13.03
C VAL A 332 14.07 5.39 -13.64
N THR A 333 13.32 5.66 -14.71
CA THR A 333 12.42 4.69 -15.34
C THR A 333 13.20 3.50 -15.92
N GLY A 334 12.92 2.28 -15.44
CA GLY A 334 13.56 1.04 -15.89
C GLY A 334 15.00 0.83 -15.41
N GLU A 335 15.61 1.79 -14.69
CA GLU A 335 17.02 1.70 -14.30
C GLU A 335 17.28 0.71 -13.17
N PHE A 336 16.32 0.59 -12.23
CA PHE A 336 16.46 -0.24 -11.04
C PHE A 336 15.33 -1.26 -10.88
N GLY A 337 14.46 -1.38 -11.91
CA GLY A 337 13.29 -2.23 -11.86
C GLY A 337 12.21 -1.70 -10.92
N ARG A 338 11.56 -2.59 -10.19
CA ARG A 338 10.41 -2.34 -9.32
C ARG A 338 10.82 -1.56 -8.08
N LEU A 339 10.29 -0.33 -7.91
CA LEU A 339 10.55 0.50 -6.74
C LEU A 339 9.38 0.41 -5.75
N ARG A 340 9.69 0.18 -4.46
CA ARG A 340 8.67 -0.07 -3.43
C ARG A 340 8.68 0.98 -2.31
N GLY A 341 9.49 0.81 -1.29
CA GLY A 341 9.56 1.70 -0.14
C GLY A 341 10.20 3.03 -0.51
N VAL A 342 9.61 4.13 -0.06
CA VAL A 342 10.17 5.48 -0.21
C VAL A 342 10.05 6.19 1.12
N VAL A 343 11.15 6.72 1.63
CA VAL A 343 11.18 7.51 2.87
C VAL A 343 12.16 8.65 2.74
N ALA A 344 11.82 9.81 3.28
CA ALA A 344 12.76 10.93 3.38
C ALA A 344 13.72 10.74 4.54
N THR A 345 14.98 11.13 4.36
CA THR A 345 15.91 11.22 5.48
C THR A 345 15.44 12.24 6.52
N PRO A 346 15.79 12.09 7.81
CA PRO A 346 15.30 12.99 8.87
C PRO A 346 15.62 14.48 8.64
N ASP A 347 16.71 14.77 7.94
CA ASP A 347 17.11 16.12 7.55
C ASP A 347 16.48 16.60 6.23
N GLY A 348 15.70 15.75 5.57
CA GLY A 348 15.05 16.03 4.29
C GLY A 348 16.01 16.22 3.12
N SER A 349 17.28 15.84 3.25
CA SER A 349 18.31 16.04 2.22
C SER A 349 18.32 14.96 1.14
N ALA A 350 17.67 13.82 1.38
CA ALA A 350 17.61 12.70 0.44
C ALA A 350 16.37 11.83 0.67
N LEU A 351 16.12 10.96 -0.31
CA LEU A 351 15.19 9.83 -0.17
C LEU A 351 15.99 8.53 -0.09
N TRP A 352 15.52 7.59 0.72
CA TRP A 352 15.87 6.19 0.61
C TRP A 352 14.73 5.46 -0.10
N VAL A 353 15.10 4.69 -1.13
CA VAL A 353 14.13 3.95 -1.98
C VAL A 353 14.55 2.50 -2.04
N THR A 354 13.63 1.56 -1.73
CA THR A 354 13.91 0.12 -1.90
C THR A 354 13.49 -0.35 -3.28
N THR A 355 14.26 -1.30 -3.85
CA THR A 355 13.76 -2.12 -4.95
C THR A 355 12.94 -3.31 -4.42
N SER A 356 12.20 -3.98 -5.29
CA SER A 356 11.38 -5.17 -4.97
C SER A 356 11.36 -6.11 -6.17
N ASN A 357 12.53 -6.40 -6.73
CA ASN A 357 12.68 -7.20 -7.93
C ASN A 357 12.54 -8.71 -7.64
N ARG A 358 12.78 -9.10 -6.37
CA ARG A 358 12.65 -10.48 -5.90
C ARG A 358 11.25 -10.84 -5.39
N ASP A 359 10.25 -9.98 -5.56
CA ASP A 359 8.88 -10.18 -5.05
C ASP A 359 8.04 -11.22 -5.83
N GLY A 360 8.65 -11.91 -6.80
CA GLY A 360 8.00 -12.91 -7.65
C GLY A 360 7.34 -12.32 -8.91
N ARG A 361 7.38 -11.00 -9.11
CA ARG A 361 6.82 -10.29 -10.27
C ARG A 361 7.85 -9.47 -11.04
N GLY A 362 9.08 -9.37 -10.54
CA GLY A 362 10.19 -8.68 -11.16
C GLY A 362 11.17 -9.62 -11.86
N SER A 363 12.21 -9.02 -12.43
CA SER A 363 13.35 -9.73 -13.02
C SER A 363 14.61 -9.35 -12.24
N PRO A 364 14.92 -10.06 -11.13
CA PRO A 364 15.98 -9.65 -10.23
C PRO A 364 17.38 -9.81 -10.86
N ALA A 365 18.22 -8.80 -10.66
CA ALA A 365 19.66 -8.91 -10.86
C ALA A 365 20.32 -9.68 -9.70
N ALA A 366 21.57 -10.07 -9.86
CA ALA A 366 22.29 -10.88 -8.86
C ALA A 366 22.39 -10.17 -7.50
N ASP A 367 22.51 -8.85 -7.51
CA ASP A 367 22.68 -7.97 -6.35
C ASP A 367 21.38 -7.31 -5.85
N ASP A 368 20.22 -7.69 -6.36
CA ASP A 368 18.92 -7.25 -5.83
C ASP A 368 18.58 -7.96 -4.50
N ASP A 369 17.69 -7.43 -3.64
CA ASP A 369 17.11 -6.09 -3.72
C ASP A 369 18.00 -5.06 -3.05
N ARG A 370 17.76 -3.80 -3.36
CA ARG A 370 18.68 -2.69 -3.03
C ARG A 370 17.98 -1.60 -2.22
N ILE A 371 18.81 -0.80 -1.54
CA ILE A 371 18.42 0.55 -1.11
C ILE A 371 19.19 1.55 -1.99
N LEU A 372 18.45 2.46 -2.58
CA LEU A 372 18.94 3.60 -3.33
C LEU A 372 18.85 4.86 -2.46
N VAL A 373 19.81 5.76 -2.59
CA VAL A 373 19.75 7.12 -2.04
C VAL A 373 19.62 8.09 -3.20
N VAL A 374 18.55 8.86 -3.19
CA VAL A 374 18.28 9.95 -4.15
C VAL A 374 18.48 11.27 -3.42
N PRO A 375 19.55 12.03 -3.69
CA PRO A 375 19.75 13.37 -3.10
C PRO A 375 18.65 14.33 -3.52
N LEU A 376 18.28 15.26 -2.63
CA LEU A 376 17.27 16.29 -2.89
C LEU A 376 17.88 17.70 -2.76
#